data_0e03d2d35fe11029167e34552b618e31
#
_entry.id   0e03d2d35fe11029167e34552b618e31
#
_cell.length_a   1.000
_cell.length_b   1.000
_cell.length_c   1.000
_cell.angle_alpha   90.00
_cell.angle_beta   90.00
_cell.angle_gamma   90.00
#
_symmetry.space_group_name_H-M   'P 1'
#
loop_
_entity.id
_entity.type
_entity.pdbx_description
1 polymer ?
#
loop_
_entity_poly.entity_id
_entity_poly.type
_entity_poly.pdbx_seq_one_letter_code
_entity_poly.pdbx_strand_id
1 'polypeptide(L)'
;MVSYKDLGLVNTREMFAKAIKGGYAIPAFNCNNMEQMQAIIQACVEASSPVILQVSSGARKYANQTLLRYMAQGAVEYAKELGKNIPIVLHLDHGNSFELCKSCIDMGFSSVMIDGSHLPYEENVALTKQVVDYAHQFDVTVEGELGVLAGVEDEVSAEHHTYTDPKDVVDFVSKTGVDSLAISIGTSHGANKFKPEQCTRNAEGILVPPELRFDILAEIEKELPGFPIVLHGSSSVPQEYVKIINTHGGALKDAVGIPEEQLRKAAKSAVCKINIDSDGRLAMTAAIRKIFVDQPAEFDPRKYLGPARDELKKLYMHKCESVLGSAGKA
;
A
#
# COMPACT_ATOMS: atom_id res chain seq x y z
N MET A 1 -14.56 -18.17 -12.85
CA MET A 1 -14.23 -16.76 -12.60
C MET A 1 -15.31 -16.12 -11.73
N VAL A 2 -14.93 -15.31 -10.76
CA VAL A 2 -15.83 -14.50 -9.91
C VAL A 2 -15.65 -13.05 -10.31
N SER A 3 -16.72 -12.33 -10.60
CA SER A 3 -16.63 -10.90 -10.88
C SER A 3 -16.46 -10.13 -9.57
N TYR A 4 -15.53 -9.16 -9.53
CA TYR A 4 -15.38 -8.27 -8.39
C TYR A 4 -16.66 -7.48 -8.09
N LYS A 5 -17.47 -7.22 -9.13
CA LYS A 5 -18.78 -6.54 -9.00
C LYS A 5 -19.77 -7.36 -8.16
N ASP A 6 -19.71 -8.69 -8.27
CA ASP A 6 -20.56 -9.59 -7.47
C ASP A 6 -20.15 -9.59 -5.98
N LEU A 7 -18.91 -9.18 -5.67
CA LEU A 7 -18.41 -8.99 -4.31
C LEU A 7 -18.71 -7.59 -3.74
N GLY A 8 -19.31 -6.70 -4.54
CA GLY A 8 -19.59 -5.31 -4.16
C GLY A 8 -18.36 -4.39 -4.21
N LEU A 9 -17.26 -4.85 -4.80
CA LEU A 9 -16.01 -4.10 -4.96
C LEU A 9 -16.10 -3.14 -6.17
N VAL A 10 -15.20 -2.15 -6.18
CA VAL A 10 -14.98 -1.25 -7.33
C VAL A 10 -13.53 -1.40 -7.83
N ASN A 11 -13.24 -0.96 -9.06
CA ASN A 11 -11.86 -0.83 -9.53
C ASN A 11 -11.29 0.57 -9.21
N THR A 12 -10.02 0.81 -9.56
CA THR A 12 -9.32 2.05 -9.18
C THR A 12 -9.62 3.24 -10.08
N ARG A 13 -10.21 3.06 -11.27
CA ARG A 13 -10.26 4.07 -12.33
C ARG A 13 -10.91 5.39 -11.91
N GLU A 14 -12.13 5.32 -11.40
CA GLU A 14 -12.83 6.53 -10.94
C GLU A 14 -12.22 7.09 -9.64
N MET A 15 -11.76 6.21 -8.76
CA MET A 15 -11.15 6.60 -7.50
C MET A 15 -9.87 7.42 -7.75
N PHE A 16 -9.01 6.98 -8.66
CA PHE A 16 -7.77 7.68 -9.01
C PHE A 16 -8.04 9.01 -9.69
N ALA A 17 -9.01 9.07 -10.61
CA ALA A 17 -9.40 10.33 -11.25
C ALA A 17 -9.89 11.37 -10.23
N LYS A 18 -10.68 10.95 -9.23
CA LYS A 18 -11.12 11.81 -8.12
C LYS A 18 -9.96 12.23 -7.23
N ALA A 19 -9.03 11.31 -6.93
CA ALA A 19 -7.87 11.56 -6.07
C ALA A 19 -6.95 12.62 -6.67
N ILE A 20 -6.59 12.48 -7.94
CA ILE A 20 -5.74 13.45 -8.66
C ILE A 20 -6.41 14.83 -8.68
N LYS A 21 -7.68 14.88 -9.09
CA LYS A 21 -8.43 16.16 -9.13
C LYS A 21 -8.57 16.81 -7.74
N GLY A 22 -8.67 15.99 -6.70
CA GLY A 22 -8.88 16.44 -5.31
C GLY A 22 -7.60 16.71 -4.53
N GLY A 23 -6.41 16.40 -5.07
CA GLY A 23 -5.11 16.57 -4.40
C GLY A 23 -4.99 15.72 -3.13
N TYR A 24 -5.38 14.46 -3.21
CA TYR A 24 -5.24 13.47 -2.13
C TYR A 24 -4.80 12.11 -2.69
N ALA A 25 -4.26 11.23 -1.85
CA ALA A 25 -3.98 9.85 -2.21
C ALA A 25 -4.93 8.89 -1.51
N ILE A 26 -5.28 7.81 -2.20
CA ILE A 26 -6.06 6.72 -1.63
C ILE A 26 -5.14 5.82 -0.82
N PRO A 27 -5.50 5.48 0.44
CA PRO A 27 -4.73 4.54 1.23
C PRO A 27 -4.80 3.15 0.62
N ALA A 28 -3.63 2.54 0.37
CA ALA A 28 -3.49 1.13 0.06
C ALA A 28 -2.88 0.44 1.29
N PHE A 29 -3.76 -0.12 2.12
CA PHE A 29 -3.37 -0.78 3.35
C PHE A 29 -3.19 -2.27 3.13
N ASN A 30 -2.00 -2.79 3.42
CA ASN A 30 -1.72 -4.22 3.36
C ASN A 30 -2.49 -4.97 4.45
N CYS A 31 -3.09 -6.09 4.06
CA CYS A 31 -3.98 -6.89 4.90
C CYS A 31 -3.59 -8.38 4.86
N ASN A 32 -3.30 -8.96 6.03
CA ASN A 32 -2.90 -10.36 6.15
C ASN A 32 -3.92 -11.21 6.94
N ASN A 33 -4.79 -10.58 7.73
CA ASN A 33 -5.72 -11.27 8.62
C ASN A 33 -7.02 -10.48 8.85
N MET A 34 -7.94 -11.08 9.57
CA MET A 34 -9.26 -10.51 9.85
C MET A 34 -9.17 -9.24 10.71
N GLU A 35 -8.29 -9.19 11.70
CA GLU A 35 -8.15 -8.05 12.61
C GLU A 35 -7.67 -6.80 11.89
N GLN A 36 -6.70 -6.96 10.98
CA GLN A 36 -6.24 -5.86 10.11
C GLN A 36 -7.37 -5.38 9.20
N MET A 37 -8.09 -6.30 8.55
CA MET A 37 -9.20 -5.94 7.67
C MET A 37 -10.31 -5.20 8.43
N GLN A 38 -10.68 -5.66 9.63
CA GLN A 38 -11.65 -4.96 10.48
C GLN A 38 -11.20 -3.54 10.82
N ALA A 39 -9.93 -3.38 11.24
CA ALA A 39 -9.37 -2.07 11.57
C ALA A 39 -9.36 -1.12 10.37
N ILE A 40 -8.97 -1.59 9.19
CA ILE A 40 -8.97 -0.83 7.94
C ILE A 40 -10.39 -0.33 7.63
N ILE A 41 -11.38 -1.22 7.63
CA ILE A 41 -12.75 -0.86 7.28
C ILE A 41 -13.34 0.10 8.32
N GLN A 42 -13.16 -0.14 9.62
CA GLN A 42 -13.62 0.76 10.67
C GLN A 42 -13.03 2.16 10.53
N ALA A 43 -11.73 2.25 10.30
CA ALA A 43 -11.05 3.54 10.12
C ALA A 43 -11.55 4.28 8.87
N CYS A 44 -11.64 3.60 7.74
CA CYS A 44 -12.05 4.22 6.47
C CYS A 44 -13.53 4.62 6.45
N VAL A 45 -14.41 3.84 7.09
CA VAL A 45 -15.83 4.20 7.27
C VAL A 45 -15.96 5.44 8.15
N GLU A 46 -15.28 5.48 9.30
CA GLU A 46 -15.30 6.62 10.22
C GLU A 46 -14.75 7.88 9.56
N ALA A 47 -13.61 7.77 8.88
CA ALA A 47 -13.01 8.86 8.13
C ALA A 47 -13.77 9.22 6.83
N SER A 48 -14.77 8.45 6.41
CA SER A 48 -15.39 8.58 5.07
C SER A 48 -14.35 8.59 3.95
N SER A 49 -13.43 7.64 3.98
CA SER A 49 -12.33 7.51 3.01
C SER A 49 -12.56 6.32 2.09
N PRO A 50 -12.30 6.44 0.77
CA PRO A 50 -12.14 5.28 -0.09
C PRO A 50 -10.91 4.48 0.35
N VAL A 51 -10.83 3.18 0.00
CA VAL A 51 -9.72 2.33 0.42
C VAL A 51 -9.36 1.25 -0.60
N ILE A 52 -8.07 0.92 -0.66
CA ILE A 52 -7.54 -0.24 -1.35
C ILE A 52 -7.11 -1.26 -0.29
N LEU A 53 -7.79 -2.41 -0.25
CA LEU A 53 -7.34 -3.60 0.48
C LEU A 53 -6.23 -4.24 -0.34
N GLN A 54 -4.99 -4.09 0.10
CA GLN A 54 -3.81 -4.53 -0.62
C GLN A 54 -3.33 -5.87 -0.10
N VAL A 55 -3.06 -6.81 -0.99
CA VAL A 55 -2.72 -8.20 -0.64
C VAL A 55 -1.55 -8.66 -1.50
N SER A 56 -0.41 -8.92 -0.86
CA SER A 56 0.74 -9.54 -1.52
C SER A 56 0.51 -11.03 -1.80
N SER A 57 1.38 -11.62 -2.62
CA SER A 57 1.37 -13.07 -2.87
C SER A 57 1.53 -13.87 -1.58
N GLY A 58 2.41 -13.41 -0.67
CA GLY A 58 2.63 -13.99 0.64
C GLY A 58 1.39 -13.91 1.54
N ALA A 59 0.75 -12.75 1.61
CA ALA A 59 -0.49 -12.56 2.36
C ALA A 59 -1.64 -13.42 1.81
N ARG A 60 -1.77 -13.51 0.48
CA ARG A 60 -2.76 -14.38 -0.18
C ARG A 60 -2.56 -15.85 0.16
N LYS A 61 -1.31 -16.31 0.17
CA LYS A 61 -0.95 -17.68 0.55
C LYS A 61 -1.22 -17.95 2.03
N TYR A 62 -0.87 -17.01 2.91
CA TYR A 62 -1.09 -17.10 4.35
C TYR A 62 -2.58 -17.16 4.71
N ALA A 63 -3.38 -16.23 4.20
CA ALA A 63 -4.82 -16.12 4.51
C ALA A 63 -5.67 -17.18 3.81
N ASN A 64 -5.16 -17.87 2.78
CA ASN A 64 -5.87 -18.69 1.82
C ASN A 64 -6.78 -17.84 0.88
N GLN A 65 -6.64 -18.08 -0.41
CA GLN A 65 -7.34 -17.27 -1.44
C GLN A 65 -8.87 -17.32 -1.34
N THR A 66 -9.44 -18.47 -0.93
CA THR A 66 -10.89 -18.60 -0.79
C THR A 66 -11.40 -17.82 0.40
N LEU A 67 -10.74 -17.93 1.57
CA LEU A 67 -11.10 -17.16 2.76
C LEU A 67 -10.95 -15.68 2.50
N LEU A 68 -9.85 -15.26 1.85
CA LEU A 68 -9.59 -13.85 1.52
C LEU A 68 -10.70 -13.24 0.66
N ARG A 69 -11.19 -13.96 -0.35
CA ARG A 69 -12.31 -13.50 -1.18
C ARG A 69 -13.56 -13.24 -0.34
N TYR A 70 -13.94 -14.17 0.53
CA TYR A 70 -15.11 -13.98 1.40
C TYR A 70 -14.87 -12.91 2.47
N MET A 71 -13.64 -12.75 2.94
CA MET A 71 -13.29 -11.63 3.81
C MET A 71 -13.44 -10.28 3.10
N ALA A 72 -13.01 -10.18 1.83
CA ALA A 72 -13.17 -8.95 1.04
C ALA A 72 -14.66 -8.63 0.77
N GLN A 73 -15.48 -9.63 0.44
CA GLN A 73 -16.92 -9.47 0.36
C GLN A 73 -17.54 -9.06 1.71
N GLY A 74 -17.12 -9.72 2.80
CA GLY A 74 -17.52 -9.38 4.15
C GLY A 74 -17.11 -7.95 4.56
N ALA A 75 -15.97 -7.46 4.08
CA ALA A 75 -15.53 -6.08 4.32
C ALA A 75 -16.50 -5.05 3.70
N VAL A 76 -17.03 -5.32 2.51
CA VAL A 76 -18.07 -4.47 1.87
C VAL A 76 -19.35 -4.45 2.69
N GLU A 77 -19.83 -5.62 3.11
CA GLU A 77 -21.03 -5.70 3.95
C GLU A 77 -20.82 -5.06 5.32
N TYR A 78 -19.65 -5.27 5.93
CA TYR A 78 -19.31 -4.67 7.21
C TYR A 78 -19.25 -3.13 7.14
N ALA A 79 -18.77 -2.56 6.05
CA ALA A 79 -18.84 -1.10 5.84
C ALA A 79 -20.28 -0.58 5.86
N LYS A 80 -21.22 -1.31 5.21
CA LYS A 80 -22.65 -0.99 5.21
C LYS A 80 -23.26 -1.10 6.62
N GLU A 81 -22.91 -2.15 7.37
CA GLU A 81 -23.34 -2.32 8.78
C GLU A 81 -22.88 -1.16 9.67
N LEU A 82 -21.69 -0.61 9.40
CA LEU A 82 -21.16 0.59 10.06
C LEU A 82 -21.81 1.91 9.58
N GLY A 83 -22.74 1.83 8.66
CA GLY A 83 -23.61 2.94 8.23
C GLY A 83 -23.09 3.74 7.04
N LYS A 84 -22.03 3.30 6.36
CA LYS A 84 -21.53 3.98 5.16
C LYS A 84 -21.13 3.00 4.06
N ASN A 85 -21.47 3.35 2.84
CA ASN A 85 -21.00 2.64 1.65
C ASN A 85 -19.79 3.39 1.08
N ILE A 86 -18.58 2.96 1.44
CA ILE A 86 -17.32 3.52 0.91
C ILE A 86 -16.82 2.70 -0.28
N PRO A 87 -16.14 3.30 -1.28
CA PRO A 87 -15.49 2.56 -2.35
C PRO A 87 -14.35 1.69 -1.80
N ILE A 88 -14.40 0.38 -2.10
CA ILE A 88 -13.41 -0.61 -1.66
C ILE A 88 -12.87 -1.35 -2.87
N VAL A 89 -11.55 -1.37 -3.03
CA VAL A 89 -10.80 -2.12 -4.04
C VAL A 89 -10.10 -3.30 -3.37
N LEU A 90 -10.10 -4.47 -3.99
CA LEU A 90 -9.22 -5.59 -3.65
C LEU A 90 -8.10 -5.63 -4.70
N HIS A 91 -6.86 -5.44 -4.27
CA HIS A 91 -5.69 -5.25 -5.12
C HIS A 91 -4.59 -6.27 -4.83
N LEU A 92 -4.04 -6.89 -5.89
CA LEU A 92 -2.82 -7.68 -5.80
C LEU A 92 -1.61 -6.74 -5.77
N ASP A 93 -0.80 -6.86 -4.74
CA ASP A 93 0.45 -6.13 -4.53
C ASP A 93 1.63 -6.97 -5.02
N HIS A 94 2.50 -6.39 -5.87
CA HIS A 94 3.68 -7.03 -6.46
C HIS A 94 3.43 -8.43 -7.06
N GLY A 95 2.54 -8.51 -8.04
CA GLY A 95 2.40 -9.73 -8.84
C GLY A 95 3.68 -9.99 -9.65
N ASN A 96 4.24 -11.19 -9.53
CA ASN A 96 5.51 -11.58 -10.16
C ASN A 96 5.34 -12.36 -11.48
N SER A 97 4.11 -12.62 -11.89
CA SER A 97 3.82 -13.39 -13.12
C SER A 97 2.41 -13.13 -13.64
N PHE A 98 2.23 -13.36 -14.91
CA PHE A 98 0.92 -13.33 -15.57
C PHE A 98 -0.07 -14.30 -14.90
N GLU A 99 0.38 -15.51 -14.58
CA GLU A 99 -0.45 -16.57 -13.97
C GLU A 99 -0.98 -16.14 -12.60
N LEU A 100 -0.16 -15.46 -11.80
CA LEU A 100 -0.59 -14.95 -10.49
C LEU A 100 -1.63 -13.84 -10.67
N CYS A 101 -1.39 -12.85 -11.54
CA CYS A 101 -2.34 -11.78 -11.84
C CYS A 101 -3.66 -12.36 -12.37
N LYS A 102 -3.60 -13.27 -13.35
CA LYS A 102 -4.76 -13.99 -13.87
C LYS A 102 -5.54 -14.70 -12.77
N SER A 103 -4.84 -15.46 -11.90
CA SER A 103 -5.47 -16.17 -10.78
C SER A 103 -6.18 -15.22 -9.82
N CYS A 104 -5.63 -14.04 -9.55
CA CYS A 104 -6.26 -13.02 -8.71
C CYS A 104 -7.52 -12.45 -9.39
N ILE A 105 -7.45 -12.11 -10.67
CA ILE A 105 -8.59 -11.63 -11.45
C ILE A 105 -9.72 -12.68 -11.44
N ASP A 106 -9.39 -13.94 -11.71
CA ASP A 106 -10.36 -15.05 -11.71
C ASP A 106 -11.05 -15.26 -10.35
N MET A 107 -10.42 -14.82 -9.27
CA MET A 107 -10.92 -14.89 -7.89
C MET A 107 -11.66 -13.63 -7.41
N GLY A 108 -11.81 -12.61 -8.25
CA GLY A 108 -12.58 -11.41 -7.95
C GLY A 108 -11.77 -10.23 -7.45
N PHE A 109 -10.47 -10.18 -7.70
CA PHE A 109 -9.70 -8.96 -7.53
C PHE A 109 -10.15 -7.90 -8.54
N SER A 110 -10.33 -6.67 -8.10
CA SER A 110 -10.75 -5.55 -8.94
C SER A 110 -9.58 -4.72 -9.49
N SER A 111 -8.38 -5.00 -9.00
CA SER A 111 -7.13 -4.38 -9.44
C SER A 111 -5.97 -5.35 -9.20
N VAL A 112 -4.97 -5.34 -10.07
CA VAL A 112 -3.74 -6.12 -9.92
C VAL A 112 -2.53 -5.28 -10.29
N MET A 113 -1.41 -5.49 -9.59
CA MET A 113 -0.12 -4.98 -10.00
C MET A 113 0.70 -6.12 -10.60
N ILE A 114 1.37 -5.83 -11.71
CA ILE A 114 2.44 -6.67 -12.27
C ILE A 114 3.77 -5.94 -12.13
N ASP A 115 4.69 -6.56 -11.43
CA ASP A 115 6.03 -6.02 -11.18
C ASP A 115 7.06 -6.72 -12.07
N GLY A 116 7.35 -6.11 -13.20
CA GLY A 116 8.44 -6.48 -14.11
C GLY A 116 9.66 -5.57 -14.01
N SER A 117 9.75 -4.73 -12.98
CA SER A 117 10.79 -3.69 -12.83
C SER A 117 12.22 -4.24 -12.79
N HIS A 118 12.38 -5.49 -12.36
CA HIS A 118 13.65 -6.23 -12.33
C HIS A 118 14.07 -6.81 -13.69
N LEU A 119 13.17 -6.83 -14.68
CA LEU A 119 13.43 -7.32 -16.04
C LEU A 119 14.02 -6.20 -16.93
N PRO A 120 14.65 -6.57 -18.07
CA PRO A 120 14.92 -5.61 -19.11
C PRO A 120 13.67 -4.87 -19.56
N TYR A 121 13.79 -3.60 -19.94
CA TYR A 121 12.66 -2.71 -20.24
C TYR A 121 11.61 -3.33 -21.18
N GLU A 122 12.04 -3.88 -22.34
CA GLU A 122 11.11 -4.46 -23.32
C GLU A 122 10.43 -5.74 -22.79
N GLU A 123 11.06 -6.49 -21.91
CA GLU A 123 10.45 -7.65 -21.24
C GLU A 123 9.42 -7.20 -20.21
N ASN A 124 9.69 -6.13 -19.44
CA ASN A 124 8.71 -5.52 -18.53
C ASN A 124 7.50 -5.01 -19.34
N VAL A 125 7.72 -4.30 -20.45
CA VAL A 125 6.65 -3.85 -21.36
C VAL A 125 5.80 -5.03 -21.83
N ALA A 126 6.43 -6.11 -22.32
CA ALA A 126 5.73 -7.27 -22.85
C ALA A 126 4.89 -7.98 -21.78
N LEU A 127 5.47 -8.21 -20.60
CA LEU A 127 4.79 -8.84 -19.46
C LEU A 127 3.62 -7.99 -18.97
N THR A 128 3.84 -6.69 -18.79
CA THR A 128 2.83 -5.75 -18.33
C THR A 128 1.66 -5.67 -19.32
N LYS A 129 1.97 -5.55 -20.61
CA LYS A 129 0.94 -5.55 -21.66
C LYS A 129 0.12 -6.83 -21.66
N GLN A 130 0.73 -8.00 -21.49
CA GLN A 130 0.03 -9.29 -21.42
C GLN A 130 -1.01 -9.29 -20.28
N VAL A 131 -0.66 -8.74 -19.10
CA VAL A 131 -1.56 -8.63 -17.96
C VAL A 131 -2.68 -7.64 -18.25
N VAL A 132 -2.37 -6.47 -18.85
CA VAL A 132 -3.36 -5.46 -19.24
C VAL A 132 -4.37 -6.02 -20.23
N ASP A 133 -3.89 -6.68 -21.30
CA ASP A 133 -4.77 -7.26 -22.33
C ASP A 133 -5.74 -8.31 -21.75
N TYR A 134 -5.34 -9.02 -20.71
CA TYR A 134 -6.22 -9.95 -20.01
C TYR A 134 -7.18 -9.23 -19.04
N ALA A 135 -6.66 -8.36 -18.18
CA ALA A 135 -7.41 -7.72 -17.11
C ALA A 135 -8.54 -6.81 -17.64
N HIS A 136 -8.26 -6.07 -18.71
CA HIS A 136 -9.23 -5.13 -19.31
C HIS A 136 -10.46 -5.83 -19.90
N GLN A 137 -10.37 -7.12 -20.26
CA GLN A 137 -11.55 -7.90 -20.70
C GLN A 137 -12.61 -8.04 -19.59
N PHE A 138 -12.20 -7.89 -18.34
CA PHE A 138 -13.04 -8.03 -17.15
C PHE A 138 -13.21 -6.71 -16.38
N ASP A 139 -12.83 -5.58 -16.98
CA ASP A 139 -12.86 -4.25 -16.36
C ASP A 139 -12.03 -4.17 -15.07
N VAL A 140 -10.96 -4.99 -14.95
CA VAL A 140 -9.99 -4.96 -13.86
C VAL A 140 -8.85 -4.02 -14.21
N THR A 141 -8.46 -3.15 -13.28
CA THR A 141 -7.37 -2.19 -13.49
C THR A 141 -6.00 -2.82 -13.22
N VAL A 142 -4.99 -2.33 -13.94
CA VAL A 142 -3.61 -2.82 -13.84
C VAL A 142 -2.67 -1.70 -13.45
N GLU A 143 -1.84 -1.97 -12.45
CA GLU A 143 -0.69 -1.17 -12.06
C GLU A 143 0.59 -1.80 -12.60
N GLY A 144 1.45 -1.01 -13.24
CA GLY A 144 2.81 -1.41 -13.63
C GLY A 144 3.85 -0.77 -12.74
N GLU A 145 5.13 -1.11 -12.94
CA GLU A 145 6.25 -0.48 -12.21
C GLU A 145 7.41 -0.15 -13.13
N LEU A 146 7.97 1.05 -12.95
CA LEU A 146 9.23 1.49 -13.54
C LEU A 146 10.19 2.04 -12.49
N GLY A 147 11.46 1.68 -12.63
CA GLY A 147 12.47 1.86 -11.61
C GLY A 147 12.45 0.69 -10.63
N VAL A 148 13.45 0.62 -9.74
CA VAL A 148 13.58 -0.44 -8.74
C VAL A 148 13.67 0.18 -7.36
N LEU A 149 12.78 -0.25 -6.46
CA LEU A 149 12.83 0.14 -5.06
C LEU A 149 13.76 -0.80 -4.28
N ALA A 150 14.69 -0.23 -3.52
CA ALA A 150 15.52 -1.02 -2.60
C ALA A 150 14.71 -1.50 -1.38
N GLY A 151 15.26 -2.46 -0.63
CA GLY A 151 14.65 -3.02 0.57
C GLY A 151 14.03 -4.39 0.35
N VAL A 152 13.31 -4.87 1.37
CA VAL A 152 12.67 -6.20 1.37
C VAL A 152 11.21 -6.05 1.77
N GLU A 153 10.33 -6.56 0.92
CA GLU A 153 8.89 -6.68 1.20
C GLU A 153 8.40 -8.03 0.65
N ASP A 154 8.00 -8.92 1.56
CA ASP A 154 7.62 -10.30 1.27
C ASP A 154 8.65 -11.04 0.37
N GLU A 155 8.30 -11.31 -0.90
CA GLU A 155 9.14 -12.00 -1.88
C GLU A 155 9.97 -11.03 -2.76
N VAL A 156 9.77 -9.71 -2.61
CA VAL A 156 10.49 -8.68 -3.37
C VAL A 156 11.70 -8.18 -2.57
N SER A 157 12.88 -8.19 -3.18
CA SER A 157 14.09 -7.66 -2.57
C SER A 157 15.03 -7.06 -3.60
N ALA A 158 15.59 -5.88 -3.29
CA ALA A 158 16.65 -5.24 -4.06
C ALA A 158 17.65 -4.53 -3.15
N GLU A 159 18.93 -4.62 -3.49
CA GLU A 159 20.01 -3.97 -2.70
C GLU A 159 20.16 -2.49 -3.03
N HIS A 160 19.81 -2.08 -4.23
CA HIS A 160 19.99 -0.72 -4.74
C HIS A 160 18.73 -0.18 -5.37
N HIS A 161 18.54 1.16 -5.25
CA HIS A 161 17.52 1.87 -5.99
C HIS A 161 17.95 2.07 -7.45
N THR A 162 16.98 1.95 -8.36
CA THR A 162 17.06 2.55 -9.69
C THR A 162 15.90 3.53 -9.81
N TYR A 163 16.21 4.83 -9.83
CA TYR A 163 15.19 5.86 -10.01
C TYR A 163 14.48 5.71 -11.36
N THR A 164 13.20 6.02 -11.38
CA THR A 164 12.43 6.06 -12.63
C THR A 164 12.97 7.17 -13.54
N ASP A 165 13.26 6.85 -14.81
CA ASP A 165 13.54 7.85 -15.83
C ASP A 165 12.19 8.38 -16.38
N PRO A 166 11.88 9.67 -16.22
CA PRO A 166 10.64 10.24 -16.75
C PRO A 166 10.41 10.03 -18.24
N LYS A 167 11.48 9.91 -19.02
CA LYS A 167 11.39 9.68 -20.47
C LYS A 167 10.82 8.31 -20.82
N ASP A 168 11.10 7.31 -19.98
CA ASP A 168 10.59 5.95 -20.20
C ASP A 168 9.12 5.83 -19.84
N VAL A 169 8.60 6.71 -18.97
CA VAL A 169 7.23 6.62 -18.46
C VAL A 169 6.20 6.77 -19.57
N VAL A 170 6.35 7.77 -20.45
CA VAL A 170 5.42 8.02 -21.56
C VAL A 170 5.38 6.83 -22.52
N ASP A 171 6.55 6.32 -22.90
CA ASP A 171 6.68 5.18 -23.79
C ASP A 171 6.06 3.92 -23.16
N PHE A 172 6.38 3.64 -21.91
CA PHE A 172 5.85 2.49 -21.16
C PHE A 172 4.32 2.51 -21.07
N VAL A 173 3.75 3.64 -20.65
CA VAL A 173 2.28 3.79 -20.54
C VAL A 173 1.62 3.62 -21.90
N SER A 174 2.18 4.20 -22.95
CA SER A 174 1.62 4.09 -24.31
C SER A 174 1.69 2.69 -24.89
N LYS A 175 2.76 1.95 -24.62
CA LYS A 175 2.96 0.57 -25.10
C LYS A 175 2.12 -0.45 -24.32
N THR A 176 2.00 -0.27 -23.03
CA THR A 176 1.36 -1.24 -22.14
C THR A 176 -0.14 -1.00 -21.93
N GLY A 177 -0.57 0.27 -21.88
CA GLY A 177 -1.94 0.65 -21.57
C GLY A 177 -2.30 0.46 -20.08
N VAL A 178 -1.33 0.50 -19.18
CA VAL A 178 -1.59 0.42 -17.71
C VAL A 178 -2.49 1.53 -17.22
N ASP A 179 -3.28 1.27 -16.17
CA ASP A 179 -4.18 2.25 -15.56
C ASP A 179 -3.48 3.14 -14.53
N SER A 180 -2.34 2.68 -13.98
CA SER A 180 -1.48 3.42 -13.04
C SER A 180 -0.06 2.90 -13.06
N LEU A 181 0.88 3.73 -12.57
CA LEU A 181 2.30 3.38 -12.56
C LEU A 181 2.94 3.64 -11.20
N ALA A 182 3.54 2.62 -10.63
CA ALA A 182 4.44 2.74 -9.50
C ALA A 182 5.80 3.27 -9.98
N ILE A 183 6.33 4.26 -9.26
CA ILE A 183 7.61 4.90 -9.59
C ILE A 183 8.58 4.86 -8.42
N SER A 184 9.86 4.84 -8.73
CA SER A 184 10.95 4.92 -7.76
C SER A 184 11.49 6.35 -7.69
N ILE A 185 11.20 7.04 -6.58
CA ILE A 185 11.66 8.41 -6.31
C ILE A 185 12.40 8.53 -4.96
N GLY A 186 12.86 7.40 -4.41
CA GLY A 186 13.61 7.34 -3.15
C GLY A 186 12.84 6.75 -1.97
N THR A 187 11.66 6.18 -2.18
CA THR A 187 10.99 5.31 -1.21
C THR A 187 11.66 3.93 -1.19
N SER A 188 11.47 3.14 -0.13
CA SER A 188 12.11 1.84 0.05
C SER A 188 11.20 0.88 0.82
N HIS A 189 11.28 -0.41 0.53
CA HIS A 189 10.49 -1.44 1.19
C HIS A 189 10.98 -1.74 2.62
N GLY A 190 10.11 -2.30 3.46
CA GLY A 190 10.40 -2.71 4.84
C GLY A 190 10.45 -1.58 5.86
N ALA A 191 10.85 -1.90 7.10
CA ALA A 191 10.97 -0.93 8.20
C ALA A 191 12.37 -0.31 8.31
N ASN A 192 13.40 -0.95 7.78
CA ASN A 192 14.77 -0.44 7.72
C ASN A 192 15.05 0.07 6.31
N LYS A 193 14.33 1.14 5.92
CA LYS A 193 14.33 1.67 4.56
C LYS A 193 15.65 2.30 4.14
N PHE A 194 16.40 2.84 5.10
CA PHE A 194 17.63 3.57 4.87
C PHE A 194 18.72 3.08 5.83
N LYS A 195 19.95 3.01 5.36
CA LYS A 195 21.09 2.80 6.23
C LYS A 195 21.37 4.08 7.03
N PRO A 196 21.87 3.99 8.28
CA PRO A 196 22.14 5.17 9.11
C PRO A 196 23.05 6.22 8.44
N GLU A 197 23.99 5.79 7.61
CA GLU A 197 24.91 6.66 6.85
C GLU A 197 24.23 7.43 5.72
N GLN A 198 23.03 7.03 5.30
CA GLN A 198 22.22 7.73 4.30
C GLN A 198 21.33 8.81 4.93
N CYS A 199 21.21 8.79 6.27
CA CYS A 199 20.32 9.67 7.03
C CYS A 199 21.11 10.77 7.74
N THR A 200 20.43 11.88 7.98
CA THR A 200 20.86 12.86 9.00
C THR A 200 20.21 12.52 10.34
N ARG A 201 20.56 13.23 11.43
CA ARG A 201 19.88 13.11 12.71
C ARG A 201 19.28 14.46 13.10
N ASN A 202 18.02 14.41 13.56
CA ASN A 202 17.38 15.61 14.11
C ASN A 202 17.87 15.91 15.54
N ALA A 203 17.33 16.96 16.17
CA ALA A 203 17.72 17.39 17.52
C ALA A 203 17.47 16.32 18.59
N GLU A 204 16.50 15.43 18.39
CA GLU A 204 16.17 14.30 19.26
C GLU A 204 17.02 13.04 18.97
N GLY A 205 17.95 13.12 18.02
CA GLY A 205 18.81 12.00 17.61
C GLY A 205 18.13 10.96 16.70
N ILE A 206 16.92 11.21 16.23
CA ILE A 206 16.16 10.35 15.32
C ILE A 206 16.73 10.47 13.92
N LEU A 207 16.84 9.34 13.23
CA LEU A 207 17.28 9.30 11.83
C LEU A 207 16.23 9.98 10.94
N VAL A 208 16.71 10.87 10.06
CA VAL A 208 15.89 11.56 9.06
C VAL A 208 16.43 11.18 7.68
N PRO A 209 15.60 10.52 6.85
CA PRO A 209 16.01 10.10 5.51
C PRO A 209 16.17 11.30 4.57
N PRO A 210 16.83 11.10 3.41
CA PRO A 210 16.89 12.13 2.38
C PRO A 210 15.51 12.49 1.83
N GLU A 211 15.38 13.67 1.24
CA GLU A 211 14.14 14.08 0.57
C GLU A 211 13.87 13.22 -0.67
N LEU A 212 12.59 12.92 -0.91
CA LEU A 212 12.18 12.22 -2.12
C LEU A 212 12.46 13.08 -3.36
N ARG A 213 12.73 12.43 -4.48
CA ARG A 213 13.02 13.04 -5.78
C ARG A 213 11.74 13.61 -6.41
N PHE A 214 11.23 14.69 -5.81
CA PHE A 214 10.05 15.41 -6.33
C PHE A 214 10.29 16.04 -7.70
N ASP A 215 11.54 16.27 -8.10
CA ASP A 215 11.92 16.68 -9.44
C ASP A 215 11.51 15.65 -10.50
N ILE A 216 11.72 14.34 -10.23
CA ILE A 216 11.28 13.24 -11.10
C ILE A 216 9.75 13.23 -11.21
N LEU A 217 9.04 13.33 -10.07
CA LEU A 217 7.59 13.36 -10.04
C LEU A 217 7.03 14.54 -10.86
N ALA A 218 7.61 15.73 -10.70
CA ALA A 218 7.17 16.92 -11.43
C ALA A 218 7.41 16.81 -12.95
N GLU A 219 8.50 16.15 -13.38
CA GLU A 219 8.76 15.91 -14.80
C GLU A 219 7.75 14.90 -15.38
N ILE A 220 7.44 13.82 -14.66
CA ILE A 220 6.41 12.86 -15.06
C ILE A 220 5.03 13.53 -15.18
N GLU A 221 4.64 14.35 -14.21
CA GLU A 221 3.36 15.10 -14.25
C GLU A 221 3.27 16.03 -15.45
N LYS A 222 4.38 16.64 -15.86
CA LYS A 222 4.45 17.51 -17.01
C LYS A 222 4.27 16.75 -18.32
N GLU A 223 4.88 15.57 -18.44
CA GLU A 223 4.83 14.73 -19.67
C GLU A 223 3.52 13.93 -19.78
N LEU A 224 2.93 13.52 -18.66
CA LEU A 224 1.66 12.78 -18.56
C LEU A 224 0.68 13.46 -17.59
N PRO A 225 0.11 14.61 -17.93
CA PRO A 225 -0.80 15.32 -17.04
C PRO A 225 -2.02 14.49 -16.65
N GLY A 226 -2.23 14.32 -15.34
CA GLY A 226 -3.39 13.59 -14.81
C GLY A 226 -3.30 12.07 -14.90
N PHE A 227 -2.16 11.51 -15.26
CA PHE A 227 -1.95 10.07 -15.21
C PHE A 227 -1.72 9.59 -13.76
N PRO A 228 -2.36 8.48 -13.32
CA PRO A 228 -2.26 8.00 -11.94
C PRO A 228 -0.87 7.47 -11.58
N ILE A 229 -0.23 8.09 -10.61
CA ILE A 229 1.08 7.68 -10.05
C ILE A 229 0.88 7.04 -8.68
N VAL A 230 1.69 6.03 -8.40
CA VAL A 230 1.67 5.25 -7.17
C VAL A 230 3.02 5.29 -6.48
N LEU A 231 3.03 5.35 -5.14
CA LEU A 231 4.24 5.20 -4.33
C LEU A 231 4.18 3.92 -3.48
N HIS A 232 5.12 3.03 -3.73
CA HIS A 232 5.46 1.88 -2.90
C HIS A 232 6.51 2.24 -1.85
N GLY A 233 6.73 1.34 -0.88
CA GLY A 233 7.76 1.54 0.14
C GLY A 233 7.56 2.79 1.00
N SER A 234 6.34 3.26 1.20
CA SER A 234 6.01 4.59 1.73
C SER A 234 5.57 4.61 3.19
N SER A 235 5.69 3.52 3.94
CA SER A 235 5.40 3.53 5.38
C SER A 235 6.30 4.51 6.12
N SER A 236 5.74 5.24 7.10
CA SER A 236 6.47 6.28 7.85
C SER A 236 7.27 5.75 9.03
N VAL A 237 7.03 4.48 9.41
CA VAL A 237 7.71 3.82 10.54
C VAL A 237 7.60 4.66 11.83
N PRO A 238 6.38 4.83 12.41
CA PRO A 238 6.18 5.68 13.57
C PRO A 238 7.06 5.26 14.74
N GLN A 239 7.91 6.16 15.20
CA GLN A 239 8.94 5.88 16.20
C GLN A 239 8.37 5.48 17.56
N GLU A 240 7.13 5.88 17.86
CA GLU A 240 6.42 5.46 19.06
C GLU A 240 6.23 3.94 19.13
N TYR A 241 5.85 3.29 18.00
CA TYR A 241 5.70 1.83 17.94
C TYR A 241 7.06 1.12 18.00
N VAL A 242 8.08 1.66 17.34
CA VAL A 242 9.46 1.13 17.45
C VAL A 242 9.91 1.15 18.90
N LYS A 243 9.68 2.25 19.63
CA LYS A 243 10.01 2.39 21.04
C LYS A 243 9.23 1.39 21.90
N ILE A 244 7.91 1.26 21.70
CA ILE A 244 7.09 0.29 22.44
C ILE A 244 7.60 -1.13 22.21
N ILE A 245 7.83 -1.52 20.96
CA ILE A 245 8.34 -2.85 20.60
C ILE A 245 9.66 -3.12 21.33
N ASN A 246 10.61 -2.20 21.25
CA ASN A 246 11.95 -2.37 21.86
C ASN A 246 11.88 -2.40 23.40
N THR A 247 11.00 -1.62 24.01
CA THR A 247 10.81 -1.62 25.47
C THR A 247 10.15 -2.92 25.96
N HIS A 248 9.40 -3.60 25.10
CA HIS A 248 8.65 -4.82 25.44
C HIS A 248 9.23 -6.06 24.77
N GLY A 249 10.57 -6.20 24.79
CA GLY A 249 11.29 -7.42 24.38
C GLY A 249 11.52 -7.53 22.86
N GLY A 250 11.37 -6.47 22.10
CA GLY A 250 11.77 -6.39 20.69
C GLY A 250 13.21 -5.89 20.52
N ALA A 251 13.69 -5.92 19.26
CA ALA A 251 15.04 -5.51 18.89
C ALA A 251 15.10 -4.85 17.50
N LEU A 252 14.21 -3.90 17.26
CA LEU A 252 14.20 -3.11 16.01
C LEU A 252 15.28 -2.02 16.12
N LYS A 253 16.35 -2.15 15.35
CA LYS A 253 17.44 -1.17 15.27
C LYS A 253 17.31 -0.35 14.00
N ASP A 254 17.61 0.95 14.11
CA ASP A 254 17.70 1.87 12.97
C ASP A 254 16.49 1.86 12.04
N ALA A 255 15.31 1.52 12.58
CA ALA A 255 14.07 1.54 11.83
C ALA A 255 13.65 3.00 11.54
N VAL A 256 13.56 3.35 10.27
CA VAL A 256 13.20 4.68 9.79
C VAL A 256 12.38 4.58 8.51
N GLY A 257 11.35 5.41 8.39
CA GLY A 257 10.43 5.47 7.25
C GLY A 257 10.44 6.81 6.55
N ILE A 258 9.49 6.99 5.64
CA ILE A 258 9.33 8.24 4.89
C ILE A 258 8.59 9.26 5.78
N PRO A 259 9.10 10.49 5.93
CA PRO A 259 8.41 11.54 6.67
C PRO A 259 7.00 11.81 6.12
N GLU A 260 6.01 11.92 7.01
CA GLU A 260 4.60 12.04 6.62
C GLU A 260 4.31 13.34 5.83
N GLU A 261 5.06 14.42 6.08
CA GLU A 261 4.99 15.65 5.30
C GLU A 261 5.41 15.47 3.84
N GLN A 262 6.36 14.57 3.56
CA GLN A 262 6.76 14.23 2.19
C GLN A 262 5.66 13.41 1.49
N LEU A 263 5.05 12.47 2.20
CA LEU A 263 3.89 11.73 1.69
C LEU A 263 2.71 12.66 1.40
N ARG A 264 2.44 13.62 2.29
CA ARG A 264 1.39 14.62 2.08
C ARG A 264 1.71 15.54 0.90
N LYS A 265 2.97 15.90 0.70
CA LYS A 265 3.43 16.67 -0.47
C LYS A 265 3.18 15.88 -1.76
N ALA A 266 3.55 14.58 -1.79
CA ALA A 266 3.32 13.71 -2.95
C ALA A 266 1.82 13.53 -3.26
N ALA A 267 0.98 13.33 -2.23
CA ALA A 267 -0.47 13.16 -2.39
C ALA A 267 -1.21 14.41 -2.92
N LYS A 268 -0.57 15.58 -2.89
CA LYS A 268 -1.11 16.83 -3.49
C LYS A 268 -0.81 16.97 -4.99
N SER A 269 -0.09 16.03 -5.57
CA SER A 269 0.27 16.00 -6.98
C SER A 269 -0.37 14.77 -7.69
N ALA A 270 0.27 14.18 -8.69
CA ALA A 270 -0.26 13.00 -9.39
C ALA A 270 -0.23 11.70 -8.59
N VAL A 271 0.33 11.68 -7.40
CA VAL A 271 0.33 10.48 -6.54
C VAL A 271 -1.06 10.26 -5.97
N CYS A 272 -1.76 9.28 -6.53
CA CYS A 272 -3.15 8.98 -6.18
C CYS A 272 -3.32 7.73 -5.30
N LYS A 273 -2.26 6.94 -5.11
CA LYS A 273 -2.20 5.75 -4.24
C LYS A 273 -0.88 5.74 -3.48
N ILE A 274 -0.94 5.47 -2.18
CA ILE A 274 0.26 5.31 -1.33
C ILE A 274 0.12 4.01 -0.53
N ASN A 275 1.13 3.13 -0.66
CA ASN A 275 1.18 1.85 0.01
C ASN A 275 1.66 1.99 1.45
N ILE A 276 0.91 1.40 2.39
CA ILE A 276 1.22 1.41 3.82
C ILE A 276 1.08 -0.02 4.38
N ASP A 277 2.21 -0.64 4.67
CA ASP A 277 2.31 -1.98 5.27
C ASP A 277 3.02 -1.95 6.61
N SER A 278 4.31 -1.58 6.64
CA SER A 278 5.14 -1.65 7.85
C SER A 278 4.54 -0.91 9.04
N ASP A 279 3.85 0.21 8.83
CA ASP A 279 3.22 0.97 9.90
C ASP A 279 2.14 0.14 10.61
N GLY A 280 1.32 -0.58 9.87
CA GLY A 280 0.30 -1.48 10.43
C GLY A 280 0.92 -2.66 11.17
N ARG A 281 1.96 -3.28 10.60
CA ARG A 281 2.71 -4.37 11.26
C ARG A 281 3.31 -3.90 12.59
N LEU A 282 3.90 -2.70 12.63
CA LEU A 282 4.48 -2.11 13.84
C LEU A 282 3.41 -1.83 14.91
N ALA A 283 2.30 -1.18 14.55
CA ALA A 283 1.22 -0.86 15.49
C ALA A 283 0.64 -2.12 16.13
N MET A 284 0.32 -3.13 15.33
CA MET A 284 -0.20 -4.41 15.82
C MET A 284 0.80 -5.13 16.74
N THR A 285 2.06 -5.21 16.33
CA THR A 285 3.12 -5.86 17.12
C THR A 285 3.37 -5.12 18.43
N ALA A 286 3.38 -3.79 18.42
CA ALA A 286 3.57 -2.97 19.61
C ALA A 286 2.46 -3.23 20.65
N ALA A 287 1.20 -3.22 20.22
CA ALA A 287 0.06 -3.47 21.10
C ALA A 287 0.09 -4.88 21.71
N ILE A 288 0.35 -5.91 20.90
CA ILE A 288 0.42 -7.31 21.36
C ILE A 288 1.57 -7.50 22.36
N ARG A 289 2.78 -7.00 22.04
CA ARG A 289 3.93 -7.12 22.93
C ARG A 289 3.70 -6.44 24.27
N LYS A 290 3.11 -5.25 24.25
CA LYS A 290 2.76 -4.50 25.46
C LYS A 290 1.85 -5.32 26.36
N ILE A 291 0.81 -5.95 25.82
CA ILE A 291 -0.12 -6.77 26.59
C ILE A 291 0.59 -7.97 27.20
N PHE A 292 1.42 -8.70 26.47
CA PHE A 292 2.12 -9.87 27.00
C PHE A 292 3.15 -9.53 28.09
N VAL A 293 3.70 -8.31 28.10
CA VAL A 293 4.58 -7.84 29.18
C VAL A 293 3.77 -7.34 30.38
N ASP A 294 2.74 -6.53 30.14
CA ASP A 294 1.91 -5.94 31.21
C ASP A 294 1.00 -6.98 31.89
N GLN A 295 0.59 -8.01 31.16
CA GLN A 295 -0.34 -9.06 31.56
C GLN A 295 0.21 -10.44 31.16
N PRO A 296 1.29 -10.93 31.77
CA PRO A 296 2.00 -12.13 31.33
C PRO A 296 1.19 -13.42 31.42
N ALA A 297 0.07 -13.44 32.13
CA ALA A 297 -0.84 -14.57 32.21
C ALA A 297 -1.95 -14.56 31.15
N GLU A 298 -2.01 -13.51 30.31
CA GLU A 298 -3.05 -13.40 29.28
C GLU A 298 -2.79 -14.37 28.11
N PHE A 299 -3.79 -15.16 27.75
CA PHE A 299 -3.72 -16.12 26.65
C PHE A 299 -4.98 -16.15 25.78
N ASP A 300 -6.00 -15.32 26.06
CA ASP A 300 -7.18 -15.20 25.21
C ASP A 300 -6.87 -14.27 24.01
N PRO A 301 -6.91 -14.80 22.77
CA PRO A 301 -6.59 -14.00 21.57
C PRO A 301 -7.45 -12.74 21.43
N ARG A 302 -8.69 -12.74 21.89
CA ARG A 302 -9.57 -11.54 21.89
C ARG A 302 -9.02 -10.41 22.77
N LYS A 303 -8.26 -10.75 23.80
CA LYS A 303 -7.69 -9.80 24.77
C LYS A 303 -6.41 -9.14 24.30
N TYR A 304 -5.67 -9.75 23.38
CA TYR A 304 -4.48 -9.12 22.79
C TYR A 304 -4.66 -8.70 21.33
N LEU A 305 -5.52 -9.36 20.55
CA LEU A 305 -5.83 -8.93 19.16
C LEU A 305 -6.87 -7.80 19.12
N GLY A 306 -7.82 -7.74 20.08
CA GLY A 306 -8.78 -6.66 20.17
C GLY A 306 -8.10 -5.28 20.32
N PRO A 307 -7.29 -5.05 21.38
CA PRO A 307 -6.53 -3.82 21.51
C PRO A 307 -5.57 -3.53 20.36
N ALA A 308 -4.98 -4.57 19.74
CA ALA A 308 -4.15 -4.41 18.55
C ALA A 308 -4.95 -3.87 17.35
N ARG A 309 -6.18 -4.37 17.15
CA ARG A 309 -7.10 -3.84 16.14
C ARG A 309 -7.48 -2.39 16.40
N ASP A 310 -7.73 -2.04 17.65
CA ASP A 310 -8.10 -0.68 18.04
C ASP A 310 -6.94 0.31 17.81
N GLU A 311 -5.70 -0.13 18.03
CA GLU A 311 -4.51 0.66 17.73
C GLU A 311 -4.29 0.83 16.21
N LEU A 312 -4.48 -0.24 15.45
CA LEU A 312 -4.47 -0.19 13.98
C LEU A 312 -5.50 0.80 13.44
N LYS A 313 -6.73 0.78 13.97
CA LYS A 313 -7.78 1.72 13.57
C LYS A 313 -7.35 3.17 13.76
N LYS A 314 -6.75 3.52 14.90
CA LYS A 314 -6.23 4.87 15.17
C LYS A 314 -5.17 5.29 14.16
N LEU A 315 -4.21 4.40 13.90
CA LEU A 315 -3.17 4.62 12.90
C LEU A 315 -3.77 4.90 11.53
N TYR A 316 -4.68 4.05 11.06
CA TYR A 316 -5.27 4.18 9.73
C TYR A 316 -6.15 5.44 9.61
N MET A 317 -6.86 5.84 10.65
CA MET A 317 -7.57 7.11 10.68
C MET A 317 -6.61 8.29 10.54
N HIS A 318 -5.52 8.32 11.32
CA HIS A 318 -4.48 9.34 11.19
C HIS A 318 -3.92 9.41 9.76
N LYS A 319 -3.66 8.26 9.11
CA LYS A 319 -3.20 8.22 7.71
C LYS A 319 -4.22 8.85 6.76
N CYS A 320 -5.49 8.51 6.88
CA CYS A 320 -6.54 9.08 6.03
C CYS A 320 -6.69 10.59 6.21
N GLU A 321 -6.66 11.08 7.44
CA GLU A 321 -6.93 12.48 7.78
C GLU A 321 -5.72 13.38 7.54
N SER A 322 -4.58 13.03 8.12
CA SER A 322 -3.42 13.93 8.23
C SER A 322 -2.39 13.72 7.12
N VAL A 323 -2.20 12.48 6.66
CA VAL A 323 -1.13 12.14 5.71
C VAL A 323 -1.62 12.13 4.28
N LEU A 324 -2.65 11.36 3.98
CA LEU A 324 -3.12 11.14 2.60
C LEU A 324 -4.18 12.15 2.17
N GLY A 325 -4.93 12.72 3.12
CA GLY A 325 -6.01 13.67 2.85
C GLY A 325 -7.23 13.04 2.21
N SER A 326 -7.42 11.74 2.39
CA SER A 326 -8.54 10.97 1.83
C SER A 326 -9.81 11.00 2.67
N ALA A 327 -9.75 11.54 3.90
CA ALA A 327 -10.93 11.71 4.75
C ALA A 327 -11.98 12.61 4.10
N GLY A 328 -13.27 12.17 4.15
CA GLY A 328 -14.38 12.87 3.50
C GLY A 328 -14.41 12.75 1.97
N LYS A 329 -13.72 11.77 1.38
CA LYS A 329 -13.59 11.60 -0.09
C LYS A 329 -14.28 10.32 -0.63
N ALA A 330 -14.94 9.54 0.23
CA ALA A 330 -15.71 8.37 -0.18
C ALA A 330 -17.01 8.73 -0.93
#